data_827ed597d537ad32f6d613377337c8d2
#
_entry.id   827ed597d537ad32f6d613377337c8d2
#
_cell.length_a   1.000
_cell.length_b   1.000
_cell.length_c   1.000
_cell.angle_alpha   90.00
_cell.angle_beta   90.00
_cell.angle_gamma   90.00
#
_symmetry.space_group_name_H-M   'P 1'
#
loop_
_entity.id
_entity.type
_entity.pdbx_description
1 polymer ?
#
loop_
_entity_poly.entity_id
_entity_poly.type
_entity_poly.pdbx_seq_one_letter_code
_entity_poly.pdbx_strand_id
1 'polypeptide(L)'
;IAFLDDEAKQDPLPNLVVCPTSLVYNWEDEIKRFAPNLRYLIVSGNVAARKELIHQLSDYQVIITSYPLLRKDISYYQDVQFNHCFLDEAQYIKNPSSLNAKTVKLLRAKTRYALTGTPMENSLDELWSIFDFVMPGMLLSHYKFRETYEIPIIKDENKAVKKKLIKRIK
;
A
#
# COMPACT_ATOMS: atom_id res chain seq x y z
N ILE A 1 1.19 14.80 -1.58
CA ILE A 1 1.57 15.66 -0.43
C ILE A 1 0.39 16.55 -0.03
N ALA A 2 -0.19 17.38 -0.92
CA ALA A 2 -1.31 18.28 -0.59
C ALA A 2 -2.47 17.57 0.13
N PHE A 3 -2.88 16.40 -0.36
CA PHE A 3 -3.89 15.56 0.29
C PHE A 3 -3.49 15.18 1.74
N LEU A 4 -2.23 14.81 1.97
CA LEU A 4 -1.73 14.45 3.31
C LEU A 4 -1.74 15.65 4.27
N ASP A 5 -1.43 16.85 3.76
CA ASP A 5 -1.47 18.08 4.57
C ASP A 5 -2.90 18.46 4.96
N ASP A 6 -3.86 18.26 4.07
CA ASP A 6 -5.27 18.54 4.37
C ASP A 6 -5.87 17.51 5.35
N GLU A 7 -5.62 16.22 5.13
CA GLU A 7 -6.09 15.15 6.01
C GLU A 7 -5.50 15.22 7.42
N ALA A 8 -4.23 15.60 7.53
CA ALA A 8 -3.56 15.76 8.83
C ALA A 8 -4.18 16.85 9.73
N LYS A 9 -4.97 17.76 9.17
CA LYS A 9 -5.73 18.79 9.92
C LYS A 9 -7.08 18.26 10.42
N GLN A 10 -7.58 17.19 9.82
CA GLN A 10 -8.94 16.67 10.04
C GLN A 10 -8.96 15.42 10.90
N ASP A 11 -7.93 14.57 10.82
CA ASP A 11 -7.87 13.29 11.52
C ASP A 11 -6.56 13.14 12.29
N PRO A 12 -6.61 12.82 13.60
CA PRO A 12 -5.43 12.67 14.45
C PRO A 12 -4.63 11.38 14.15
N LEU A 13 -5.19 10.43 13.40
CA LEU A 13 -4.49 9.19 13.09
C LEU A 13 -3.36 9.43 12.08
N PRO A 14 -2.19 8.79 12.26
CA PRO A 14 -1.09 8.94 11.32
C PRO A 14 -1.41 8.32 9.95
N ASN A 15 -0.78 8.87 8.92
CA ASN A 15 -0.77 8.33 7.57
C ASN A 15 0.52 7.53 7.36
N LEU A 16 0.44 6.39 6.69
CA LEU A 16 1.61 5.56 6.39
C LEU A 16 1.94 5.60 4.90
N VAL A 17 3.20 5.89 4.59
CA VAL A 17 3.77 5.75 3.25
C VAL A 17 4.78 4.60 3.26
N VAL A 18 4.55 3.63 2.39
CA VAL A 18 5.47 2.50 2.16
C VAL A 18 6.02 2.62 0.75
N CYS A 19 7.33 2.77 0.62
CA CYS A 19 7.99 2.99 -0.67
C CYS A 19 9.24 2.12 -0.83
N PRO A 20 9.85 2.05 -2.02
CA PRO A 20 11.21 1.51 -2.18
C PRO A 20 12.21 2.27 -1.31
N THR A 21 13.27 1.57 -0.85
CA THR A 21 14.28 2.17 0.03
C THR A 21 14.92 3.42 -0.60
N SER A 22 15.13 3.43 -1.90
CA SER A 22 15.69 4.57 -2.65
C SER A 22 14.80 5.81 -2.67
N LEU A 23 13.51 5.69 -2.42
CA LEU A 23 12.55 6.79 -2.49
C LEU A 23 12.20 7.39 -1.12
N VAL A 24 12.68 6.81 -0.02
CA VAL A 24 12.36 7.28 1.33
C VAL A 24 12.71 8.76 1.51
N TYR A 25 13.90 9.16 1.10
CA TYR A 25 14.36 10.55 1.22
C TYR A 25 13.74 11.48 0.18
N ASN A 26 13.32 10.96 -0.97
CA ASN A 26 12.55 11.74 -1.95
C ASN A 26 11.20 12.17 -1.35
N TRP A 27 10.52 11.28 -0.61
CA TRP A 27 9.31 11.62 0.11
C TRP A 27 9.54 12.69 1.17
N GLU A 28 10.67 12.61 1.89
CA GLU A 28 11.09 13.63 2.85
C GLU A 28 11.27 15.01 2.19
N ASP A 29 12.02 15.06 1.09
CA ASP A 29 12.29 16.31 0.37
C ASP A 29 11.01 16.93 -0.21
N GLU A 30 10.09 16.10 -0.72
CA GLU A 30 8.79 16.55 -1.21
C GLU A 30 7.91 17.09 -0.07
N ILE A 31 7.91 16.46 1.10
CA ILE A 31 7.18 16.99 2.28
C ILE A 31 7.77 18.32 2.71
N LYS A 32 9.09 18.42 2.85
CA LYS A 32 9.76 19.69 3.22
C LYS A 32 9.44 20.83 2.26
N ARG A 33 9.33 20.51 0.97
CA ARG A 33 9.07 21.49 -0.08
C ARG A 33 7.61 21.96 -0.14
N PHE A 34 6.65 21.04 -0.04
CA PHE A 34 5.24 21.31 -0.33
C PHE A 34 4.33 21.34 0.90
N ALA A 35 4.78 20.79 2.03
CA ALA A 35 4.04 20.79 3.31
C ALA A 35 5.01 20.93 4.50
N PRO A 36 5.75 22.05 4.63
CA PRO A 36 6.82 22.21 5.62
C PRO A 36 6.33 22.13 7.08
N ASN A 37 5.05 22.31 7.33
CA ASN A 37 4.46 22.21 8.66
C ASN A 37 3.99 20.80 9.02
N LEU A 38 4.04 19.85 8.09
CA LEU A 38 3.61 18.47 8.29
C LEU A 38 4.66 17.73 9.11
N ARG A 39 4.28 17.21 10.28
CA ARG A 39 5.18 16.41 11.12
C ARG A 39 5.29 15.00 10.55
N TYR A 40 6.45 14.65 10.10
CA TYR A 40 6.72 13.33 9.54
C TYR A 40 7.82 12.58 10.31
N LEU A 41 7.82 11.26 10.21
CA LEU A 41 8.80 10.36 10.80
C LEU A 41 9.29 9.37 9.76
N ILE A 42 10.60 9.29 9.58
CA ILE A 42 11.22 8.23 8.77
C ILE A 42 11.63 7.08 9.71
N VAL A 43 10.99 5.93 9.54
CA VAL A 43 11.34 4.71 10.29
C VAL A 43 12.48 3.99 9.56
N SER A 44 13.71 4.23 10.00
CA SER A 44 14.93 3.69 9.41
C SER A 44 16.00 3.41 10.47
N GLY A 45 17.14 2.83 10.06
CA GLY A 45 18.25 2.53 10.95
C GLY A 45 18.29 1.07 11.42
N ASN A 46 18.99 0.81 12.54
CA ASN A 46 19.08 -0.51 13.13
C ASN A 46 17.78 -0.94 13.84
N VAL A 47 17.69 -2.19 14.27
CA VAL A 47 16.45 -2.75 14.86
C VAL A 47 16.02 -1.99 16.11
N ALA A 48 16.97 -1.67 17.01
CA ALA A 48 16.65 -0.96 18.26
C ALA A 48 16.12 0.46 17.99
N ALA A 49 16.77 1.19 17.09
CA ALA A 49 16.34 2.53 16.68
C ALA A 49 14.93 2.52 16.06
N ARG A 50 14.68 1.58 15.15
CA ARG A 50 13.35 1.50 14.52
C ARG A 50 12.25 1.13 15.52
N LYS A 51 12.52 0.25 16.46
CA LYS A 51 11.56 -0.08 17.52
C LYS A 51 11.18 1.16 18.34
N GLU A 52 12.17 1.96 18.72
CA GLU A 52 11.94 3.21 19.46
C GLU A 52 11.10 4.22 18.63
N LEU A 53 11.43 4.38 17.35
CA LEU A 53 10.67 5.24 16.44
C LEU A 53 9.21 4.78 16.29
N ILE A 54 8.97 3.46 16.22
CA ILE A 54 7.62 2.91 16.08
C ILE A 54 6.77 3.17 17.33
N HIS A 55 7.34 3.26 18.51
CA HIS A 55 6.60 3.65 19.71
C HIS A 55 6.11 5.11 19.70
N GLN A 56 6.67 5.95 18.84
CA GLN A 56 6.35 7.38 18.72
C GLN A 56 5.43 7.71 17.53
N LEU A 57 4.89 6.72 16.82
CA LEU A 57 4.12 6.94 15.59
C LEU A 57 2.93 7.90 15.78
N SER A 58 2.29 7.89 16.94
CA SER A 58 1.15 8.76 17.27
C SER A 58 1.50 10.25 17.33
N ASP A 59 2.77 10.59 17.49
CA ASP A 59 3.22 11.99 17.58
C ASP A 59 3.41 12.65 16.21
N TYR A 60 3.31 11.85 15.14
CA TYR A 60 3.56 12.28 13.78
C TYR A 60 2.32 12.09 12.89
N GLN A 61 2.20 12.94 11.88
CA GLN A 61 1.09 12.94 10.94
C GLN A 61 1.35 12.04 9.73
N VAL A 62 2.63 11.89 9.35
CA VAL A 62 3.06 11.01 8.25
C VAL A 62 4.23 10.15 8.69
N ILE A 63 4.10 8.86 8.48
CA ILE A 63 5.12 7.85 8.72
C ILE A 63 5.62 7.35 7.38
N ILE A 64 6.93 7.35 7.19
CA ILE A 64 7.57 6.87 5.96
C ILE A 64 8.45 5.67 6.31
N THR A 65 8.26 4.56 5.61
CA THR A 65 9.10 3.37 5.74
C THR A 65 9.27 2.68 4.40
N SER A 66 10.24 1.76 4.32
CA SER A 66 10.46 0.98 3.11
C SER A 66 9.84 -0.42 3.19
N TYR A 67 9.52 -1.02 2.03
CA TYR A 67 9.03 -2.41 1.97
C TYR A 67 9.90 -3.41 2.73
N PRO A 68 11.25 -3.40 2.60
CA PRO A 68 12.09 -4.33 3.36
C PRO A 68 12.05 -4.12 4.88
N LEU A 69 11.96 -2.86 5.34
CA LEU A 69 11.90 -2.56 6.77
C LEU A 69 10.52 -2.89 7.35
N LEU A 70 9.45 -2.56 6.64
CA LEU A 70 8.10 -2.94 7.03
C LEU A 70 7.96 -4.45 7.23
N ARG A 71 8.53 -5.27 6.32
CA ARG A 71 8.52 -6.74 6.48
C ARG A 71 9.21 -7.22 7.76
N LYS A 72 10.33 -6.58 8.12
CA LYS A 72 11.08 -6.95 9.33
C LYS A 72 10.34 -6.55 10.61
N ASP A 73 9.60 -5.46 10.55
CA ASP A 73 9.04 -4.79 11.72
C ASP A 73 7.51 -4.93 11.80
N ILE A 74 6.87 -5.70 10.91
CA ILE A 74 5.41 -5.77 10.77
C ILE A 74 4.68 -6.08 12.08
N SER A 75 5.28 -6.88 12.97
CA SER A 75 4.70 -7.20 14.27
C SER A 75 4.46 -5.96 15.14
N TYR A 76 5.22 -4.91 14.98
CA TYR A 76 5.05 -3.64 15.71
C TYR A 76 3.99 -2.73 15.08
N TYR A 77 3.63 -2.96 13.82
CA TYR A 77 2.61 -2.17 13.10
C TYR A 77 1.20 -2.75 13.18
N GLN A 78 1.05 -4.02 13.55
CA GLN A 78 -0.24 -4.73 13.47
C GLN A 78 -1.34 -4.12 14.34
N ASP A 79 -0.98 -3.51 15.47
CA ASP A 79 -1.92 -2.88 16.39
C ASP A 79 -2.08 -1.37 16.15
N VAL A 80 -1.32 -0.81 15.21
CA VAL A 80 -1.41 0.60 14.85
C VAL A 80 -2.53 0.80 13.85
N GLN A 81 -3.46 1.72 14.16
CA GLN A 81 -4.49 2.15 13.21
C GLN A 81 -4.00 3.39 12.46
N PHE A 82 -3.94 3.30 11.14
CA PHE A 82 -3.63 4.42 10.26
C PHE A 82 -4.91 5.05 9.69
N ASN A 83 -4.88 6.34 9.41
CA ASN A 83 -5.91 6.98 8.62
C ASN A 83 -5.82 6.49 7.17
N HIS A 84 -4.69 6.74 6.53
CA HIS A 84 -4.42 6.30 5.17
C HIS A 84 -3.13 5.49 5.08
N CYS A 85 -3.08 4.51 4.17
CA CYS A 85 -1.88 3.78 3.80
C CYS A 85 -1.62 3.93 2.30
N PHE A 86 -0.47 4.50 1.95
CA PHE A 86 -0.01 4.70 0.59
C PHE A 86 1.09 3.71 0.29
N LEU A 87 0.93 2.93 -0.77
CA LEU A 87 2.02 2.14 -1.34
C LEU A 87 2.54 2.88 -2.57
N ASP A 88 3.76 3.36 -2.50
CA ASP A 88 4.46 3.91 -3.66
C ASP A 88 5.18 2.80 -4.42
N GLU A 89 5.24 2.92 -5.74
CA GLU A 89 5.71 1.87 -6.63
C GLU A 89 5.01 0.53 -6.34
N ALA A 90 3.66 0.53 -6.37
CA ALA A 90 2.85 -0.61 -5.93
C ALA A 90 3.09 -1.91 -6.73
N GLN A 91 3.84 -1.89 -7.83
CA GLN A 91 4.30 -3.12 -8.49
C GLN A 91 5.16 -4.02 -7.57
N TYR A 92 5.69 -3.49 -6.45
CA TYR A 92 6.35 -4.30 -5.42
C TYR A 92 5.43 -5.33 -4.75
N ILE A 93 4.11 -5.18 -4.90
CA ILE A 93 3.11 -6.13 -4.38
C ILE A 93 2.33 -6.86 -5.49
N LYS A 94 2.72 -6.74 -6.76
CA LYS A 94 2.04 -7.36 -7.90
C LYS A 94 1.94 -8.89 -7.83
N ASN A 95 2.93 -9.53 -7.23
CA ASN A 95 2.86 -10.97 -6.96
C ASN A 95 2.14 -11.22 -5.61
N PRO A 96 0.92 -11.82 -5.62
CA PRO A 96 0.12 -12.04 -4.41
C PRO A 96 0.79 -12.99 -3.39
N SER A 97 1.70 -13.86 -3.83
CA SER A 97 2.44 -14.76 -2.96
C SER A 97 3.69 -14.13 -2.33
N SER A 98 4.12 -12.97 -2.81
CA SER A 98 5.31 -12.28 -2.30
C SER A 98 5.18 -11.89 -0.83
N LEU A 99 6.32 -11.81 -0.14
CA LEU A 99 6.35 -11.34 1.24
C LEU A 99 5.85 -9.89 1.37
N ASN A 100 6.16 -9.02 0.39
CA ASN A 100 5.66 -7.65 0.39
C ASN A 100 4.13 -7.62 0.35
N ALA A 101 3.50 -8.35 -0.59
CA ALA A 101 2.05 -8.40 -0.72
C ALA A 101 1.37 -8.93 0.55
N LYS A 102 1.92 -9.98 1.15
CA LYS A 102 1.41 -10.54 2.41
C LYS A 102 1.55 -9.56 3.56
N THR A 103 2.69 -8.87 3.66
CA THR A 103 2.98 -7.95 4.76
C THR A 103 2.06 -6.74 4.75
N VAL A 104 1.92 -6.05 3.62
CA VAL A 104 1.11 -4.83 3.55
C VAL A 104 -0.37 -5.08 3.85
N LYS A 105 -0.87 -6.29 3.60
CA LYS A 105 -2.26 -6.68 3.90
C LYS A 105 -2.55 -6.83 5.40
N LEU A 106 -1.51 -6.95 6.25
CA LEU A 106 -1.63 -7.00 7.70
C LEU A 106 -1.82 -5.60 8.32
N LEU A 107 -1.53 -4.54 7.58
CA LEU A 107 -1.68 -3.17 8.05
C LEU A 107 -3.17 -2.81 8.22
N ARG A 108 -3.46 -2.04 9.27
CA ARG A 108 -4.80 -1.50 9.53
C ARG A 108 -4.84 -0.04 9.09
N ALA A 109 -5.64 0.27 8.07
CA ALA A 109 -5.86 1.62 7.59
C ALA A 109 -7.32 1.82 7.21
N LYS A 110 -7.88 3.03 7.43
CA LYS A 110 -9.24 3.36 7.01
C LYS A 110 -9.35 3.35 5.48
N THR A 111 -8.33 3.91 4.80
CA THR A 111 -8.27 3.94 3.34
C THR A 111 -6.88 3.53 2.87
N ARG A 112 -6.82 2.89 1.72
CA ARG A 112 -5.59 2.37 1.12
C ARG A 112 -5.44 2.87 -0.31
N TYR A 113 -4.23 3.29 -0.66
CA TYR A 113 -3.88 3.81 -1.98
C TYR A 113 -2.68 3.05 -2.54
N ALA A 114 -2.70 2.78 -3.82
CA ALA A 114 -1.61 2.18 -4.56
C ALA A 114 -1.19 3.13 -5.69
N LEU A 115 0.04 3.63 -5.62
CA LEU A 115 0.64 4.51 -6.62
C LEU A 115 1.58 3.67 -7.47
N THR A 116 1.38 3.67 -8.79
CA THR A 116 2.24 2.92 -9.71
C THR A 116 2.20 3.54 -11.10
N GLY A 117 3.35 3.61 -11.74
CA GLY A 117 3.46 3.97 -13.15
C GLY A 117 3.04 2.84 -14.10
N THR A 118 3.01 1.59 -13.62
CA THR A 118 2.74 0.39 -14.42
C THR A 118 1.72 -0.53 -13.73
N PRO A 119 0.42 -0.15 -13.72
CA PRO A 119 -0.59 -0.85 -12.94
C PRO A 119 -0.86 -2.29 -13.40
N MET A 120 -0.64 -2.60 -14.66
CA MET A 120 -0.80 -3.93 -15.25
C MET A 120 0.17 -4.12 -16.41
N GLU A 121 1.20 -4.94 -16.21
CA GLU A 121 2.11 -5.27 -17.31
C GLU A 121 1.80 -6.63 -17.94
N ASN A 122 1.51 -7.66 -17.16
CA ASN A 122 1.60 -9.03 -17.67
C ASN A 122 0.48 -9.98 -17.25
N SER A 123 -0.28 -9.74 -16.17
CA SER A 123 -1.28 -10.71 -15.74
C SER A 123 -2.46 -10.15 -14.94
N LEU A 124 -3.57 -10.87 -14.95
CA LEU A 124 -4.72 -10.59 -14.09
C LEU A 124 -4.42 -10.85 -12.60
N ASP A 125 -3.45 -11.70 -12.29
CA ASP A 125 -2.96 -11.90 -10.93
C ASP A 125 -2.36 -10.63 -10.33
N GLU A 126 -1.63 -9.85 -11.13
CA GLU A 126 -1.07 -8.55 -10.69
C GLU A 126 -2.19 -7.57 -10.34
N LEU A 127 -3.21 -7.48 -11.19
CA LEU A 127 -4.42 -6.69 -10.93
C LEU A 127 -5.08 -7.12 -9.62
N TRP A 128 -5.31 -8.43 -9.46
CA TRP A 128 -5.93 -8.97 -8.27
C TRP A 128 -5.15 -8.58 -7.00
N SER A 129 -3.82 -8.71 -7.02
CA SER A 129 -2.99 -8.44 -5.85
C SER A 129 -3.06 -6.99 -5.39
N ILE A 130 -3.05 -6.04 -6.34
CA ILE A 130 -3.19 -4.60 -6.04
C ILE A 130 -4.60 -4.30 -5.52
N PHE A 131 -5.64 -4.80 -6.17
CA PHE A 131 -7.02 -4.59 -5.72
C PHE A 131 -7.33 -5.23 -4.38
N ASP A 132 -6.75 -6.40 -4.08
CA ASP A 132 -6.92 -7.05 -2.78
C ASP A 132 -6.25 -6.27 -1.64
N PHE A 133 -5.23 -5.44 -1.95
CA PHE A 133 -4.71 -4.46 -1.00
C PHE A 133 -5.64 -3.25 -0.89
N VAL A 134 -6.00 -2.60 -1.99
CA VAL A 134 -6.77 -1.32 -1.99
C VAL A 134 -8.20 -1.52 -1.50
N MET A 135 -8.86 -2.60 -1.96
CA MET A 135 -10.26 -2.93 -1.67
C MET A 135 -10.40 -4.42 -1.36
N PRO A 136 -10.04 -4.86 -0.15
CA PRO A 136 -10.05 -6.28 0.22
C PRO A 136 -11.41 -6.94 -0.02
N GLY A 137 -11.40 -8.09 -0.71
CA GLY A 137 -12.60 -8.88 -1.02
C GLY A 137 -13.40 -8.40 -2.24
N MET A 138 -13.13 -7.21 -2.79
CA MET A 138 -13.84 -6.70 -3.99
C MET A 138 -13.75 -7.66 -5.18
N LEU A 139 -12.57 -8.23 -5.43
CA LEU A 139 -12.34 -9.17 -6.52
C LEU A 139 -12.42 -10.65 -6.08
N LEU A 140 -13.09 -10.95 -4.96
CA LEU A 140 -13.20 -12.29 -4.38
C LEU A 140 -11.86 -12.80 -3.80
N SER A 141 -11.85 -14.05 -3.29
CA SER A 141 -10.58 -14.71 -2.95
C SER A 141 -9.77 -15.00 -4.21
N HIS A 142 -8.45 -15.10 -4.09
CA HIS A 142 -7.54 -15.36 -5.23
C HIS A 142 -7.97 -16.61 -6.05
N TYR A 143 -8.31 -17.70 -5.36
CA TYR A 143 -8.81 -18.91 -6.02
C TYR A 143 -10.08 -18.64 -6.83
N LYS A 144 -11.10 -17.99 -6.24
CA LYS A 144 -12.35 -17.67 -6.93
C LYS A 144 -12.16 -16.67 -8.07
N PHE A 145 -11.24 -15.71 -7.92
CA PHE A 145 -10.90 -14.76 -8.98
C PHE A 145 -10.32 -15.49 -10.19
N ARG A 146 -9.40 -16.43 -9.97
CA ARG A 146 -8.82 -17.23 -11.04
C ARG A 146 -9.87 -18.05 -11.78
N GLU A 147 -10.74 -18.74 -11.08
CA GLU A 147 -11.81 -19.53 -11.71
C GLU A 147 -12.84 -18.66 -12.44
N THR A 148 -13.22 -17.52 -11.84
CA THR A 148 -14.31 -16.70 -12.36
C THR A 148 -13.88 -15.78 -13.50
N TYR A 149 -12.65 -15.26 -13.46
CA TYR A 149 -12.17 -14.25 -14.40
C TYR A 149 -10.91 -14.66 -15.15
N GLU A 150 -9.84 -15.09 -14.46
CA GLU A 150 -8.54 -15.29 -15.09
C GLU A 150 -8.59 -16.44 -16.11
N ILE A 151 -9.02 -17.63 -15.69
CA ILE A 151 -9.06 -18.81 -16.55
C ILE A 151 -9.99 -18.57 -17.77
N PRO A 152 -11.25 -18.11 -17.60
CA PRO A 152 -12.11 -17.84 -18.75
C PRO A 152 -11.58 -16.75 -19.68
N ILE A 153 -10.90 -15.74 -19.18
CA ILE A 153 -10.37 -14.65 -20.01
C ILE A 153 -9.14 -15.13 -20.79
N ILE A 154 -8.23 -15.88 -20.14
CA ILE A 154 -6.94 -16.26 -20.72
C ILE A 154 -7.08 -17.51 -21.59
N LYS A 155 -7.79 -18.56 -21.11
CA LYS A 155 -7.89 -19.83 -21.83
C LYS A 155 -9.00 -19.84 -22.87
N ASP A 156 -10.15 -19.24 -22.53
CA ASP A 156 -11.35 -19.33 -23.36
C ASP A 156 -11.59 -18.05 -24.16
N GLU A 157 -10.70 -17.05 -24.06
CA GLU A 157 -10.81 -15.71 -24.69
C GLU A 157 -12.17 -15.05 -24.48
N ASN A 158 -12.81 -15.29 -23.33
CA ASN A 158 -14.18 -14.93 -23.05
C ASN A 158 -14.36 -13.41 -22.88
N LYS A 159 -14.77 -12.74 -23.96
CA LYS A 159 -14.97 -11.27 -24.00
C LYS A 159 -16.08 -10.79 -23.07
N ALA A 160 -17.11 -11.62 -22.79
CA ALA A 160 -18.20 -11.25 -21.89
C ALA A 160 -17.71 -11.19 -20.43
N VAL A 161 -16.89 -12.18 -20.01
CA VAL A 161 -16.26 -12.20 -18.69
C VAL A 161 -15.29 -11.04 -18.53
N LYS A 162 -14.49 -10.73 -19.56
CA LYS A 162 -13.61 -9.55 -19.57
C LYS A 162 -14.38 -8.25 -19.37
N LYS A 163 -15.51 -8.05 -20.08
CA LYS A 163 -16.38 -6.88 -19.89
C LYS A 163 -16.97 -6.80 -18.48
N LYS A 164 -17.36 -7.95 -17.89
CA LYS A 164 -17.87 -8.03 -16.52
C LYS A 164 -16.80 -7.60 -15.50
N LEU A 165 -15.56 -8.08 -15.66
CA LEU A 165 -14.45 -7.66 -14.80
C LEU A 165 -14.19 -6.16 -14.91
N ILE A 166 -14.09 -5.61 -16.14
CA ILE A 166 -13.87 -4.18 -16.37
C ILE A 166 -14.97 -3.33 -15.72
N LYS A 167 -16.25 -3.77 -15.82
CA LYS A 167 -17.37 -3.06 -15.17
C LYS A 167 -17.28 -3.08 -13.64
N ARG A 168 -16.66 -4.12 -13.08
CA ARG A 168 -16.53 -4.26 -11.62
C ARG A 168 -15.43 -3.37 -11.04
N ILE A 169 -14.37 -3.08 -11.81
CA ILE A 169 -13.22 -2.28 -11.38
C ILE A 169 -13.30 -0.80 -11.77
N LYS A 170 -14.32 -0.39 -12.52
CA LYS A 170 -14.68 1.01 -12.80
C LYS A 170 -15.58 1.57 -11.72
#